data_d18c521fa3b34571306268882e2f9bfd
#
_entry.id   d18c521fa3b34571306268882e2f9bfd
#
_cell.length_a   1.000
_cell.length_b   1.000
_cell.length_c   1.000
_cell.angle_alpha   90.00
_cell.angle_beta   90.00
_cell.angle_gamma   90.00
#
_symmetry.space_group_name_H-M   'P 1'
#
loop_
_entity.id
_entity.type
_entity.pdbx_description
1 polymer ?
#
loop_
_entity_poly.entity_id
_entity_poly.type
_entity_poly.pdbx_seq_one_letter_code
_entity_poly.pdbx_strand_id
1 'polypeptide(L)'
;MSYSDYSFKFAKTILQQHFQEQYEDILLAVGALNTPLGRGVRPTPAETLAELLHQRGWQREQPVTPNHTYLRFDLKKGEVAVEIQLSDPADCYNDFLKFLLAHNLGLIDVGVEIVYDDEVRGRNIPRLSKVQRDLEV
;
A
#
# COMPACT_ATOMS: atom_id res chain seq x y z
N MET A 1 13.53 -4.09 -10.07
CA MET A 1 13.37 -4.61 -8.68
C MET A 1 12.33 -5.73 -8.68
N SER A 2 12.63 -6.82 -8.02
CA SER A 2 11.67 -7.92 -7.84
C SER A 2 10.73 -7.61 -6.67
N TYR A 3 9.59 -8.28 -6.64
CA TYR A 3 8.65 -8.16 -5.56
C TYR A 3 8.11 -9.54 -5.18
N SER A 4 7.66 -9.64 -3.91
CA SER A 4 6.87 -10.78 -3.43
C SER A 4 5.50 -10.27 -3.00
N ASP A 5 4.49 -11.12 -3.00
CA ASP A 5 3.17 -10.73 -2.55
C ASP A 5 2.56 -11.75 -1.60
N TYR A 6 1.56 -11.28 -0.87
CA TYR A 6 0.71 -12.09 -0.01
C TYR A 6 -0.72 -11.60 -0.16
N SER A 7 -1.66 -12.53 -0.30
CA SER A 7 -3.06 -12.20 -0.46
C SER A 7 -3.88 -12.73 0.72
N PHE A 8 -4.71 -11.85 1.29
CA PHE A 8 -5.63 -12.19 2.37
C PHE A 8 -7.06 -12.09 1.85
N LYS A 9 -7.86 -13.12 2.11
CA LYS A 9 -9.28 -13.20 1.72
C LYS A 9 -9.50 -12.93 0.22
N PHE A 10 -8.67 -13.55 -0.61
CA PHE A 10 -8.78 -13.47 -2.08
C PHE A 10 -8.59 -12.06 -2.67
N ALA A 11 -8.00 -11.14 -1.93
CA ALA A 11 -7.83 -9.76 -2.39
C ALA A 11 -7.09 -9.66 -3.72
N LYS A 12 -6.04 -10.44 -3.92
CA LYS A 12 -5.29 -10.46 -5.19
C LYS A 12 -6.16 -10.91 -6.36
N THR A 13 -6.97 -11.94 -6.17
CA THR A 13 -7.87 -12.44 -7.19
C THR A 13 -8.91 -11.38 -7.57
N ILE A 14 -9.51 -10.71 -6.58
CA ILE A 14 -10.46 -9.63 -6.81
C ILE A 14 -9.79 -8.49 -7.58
N LEU A 15 -8.59 -8.10 -7.17
CA LEU A 15 -7.82 -7.04 -7.81
C LEU A 15 -7.53 -7.37 -9.28
N GLN A 16 -7.07 -8.60 -9.56
CA GLN A 16 -6.76 -9.04 -10.93
C GLN A 16 -7.99 -9.12 -11.82
N GLN A 17 -9.12 -9.59 -11.30
CA GLN A 17 -10.33 -9.83 -12.08
C GLN A 17 -11.19 -8.58 -12.29
N HIS A 18 -11.27 -7.71 -11.27
CA HIS A 18 -12.18 -6.58 -11.29
C HIS A 18 -11.50 -5.22 -11.35
N PHE A 19 -10.19 -5.15 -11.04
CA PHE A 19 -9.41 -3.92 -10.98
C PHE A 19 -8.06 -4.08 -11.67
N GLN A 20 -8.07 -4.64 -12.87
CA GLN A 20 -6.85 -4.98 -13.60
C GLN A 20 -5.96 -3.76 -13.85
N GLU A 21 -6.54 -2.61 -14.18
CA GLU A 21 -5.78 -1.38 -14.40
C GLU A 21 -5.02 -0.98 -13.12
N GLN A 22 -5.70 -0.99 -11.98
CA GLN A 22 -5.09 -0.66 -10.70
C GLN A 22 -3.98 -1.67 -10.34
N TYR A 23 -4.23 -2.95 -10.58
CA TYR A 23 -3.23 -4.00 -10.34
C TYR A 23 -1.97 -3.77 -11.18
N GLU A 24 -2.13 -3.49 -12.46
CA GLU A 24 -1.01 -3.21 -13.36
C GLU A 24 -0.26 -1.94 -12.97
N ASP A 25 -0.97 -0.89 -12.57
CA ASP A 25 -0.36 0.35 -12.09
C ASP A 25 0.57 0.09 -10.89
N ILE A 26 0.11 -0.71 -9.93
CA ILE A 26 0.89 -1.05 -8.73
C ILE A 26 2.13 -1.85 -9.12
N LEU A 27 1.99 -2.86 -9.97
CA LEU A 27 3.14 -3.67 -10.40
C LEU A 27 4.17 -2.84 -11.16
N LEU A 28 3.73 -1.95 -12.03
CA LEU A 28 4.63 -1.07 -12.78
C LEU A 28 5.36 -0.09 -11.85
N ALA A 29 4.66 0.48 -10.88
CA ALA A 29 5.27 1.41 -9.93
C ALA A 29 6.32 0.70 -9.07
N VAL A 30 5.99 -0.47 -8.52
CA VAL A 30 6.91 -1.26 -7.70
C VAL A 30 8.11 -1.72 -8.53
N GLY A 31 7.88 -2.18 -9.76
CA GLY A 31 8.94 -2.65 -10.66
C GLY A 31 9.88 -1.54 -11.13
N ALA A 32 9.39 -0.30 -11.22
CA ALA A 32 10.19 0.85 -11.64
C ALA A 32 10.98 1.50 -10.50
N LEU A 33 10.82 1.03 -9.27
CA LEU A 33 11.46 1.62 -8.10
C LEU A 33 12.96 1.32 -8.08
N ASN A 34 13.77 2.37 -8.24
CA ASN A 34 15.23 2.29 -8.22
C ASN A 34 15.85 3.25 -7.18
N THR A 35 15.02 3.78 -6.29
CA THR A 35 15.48 4.74 -5.29
C THR A 35 16.37 4.07 -4.26
N PRO A 36 17.58 4.60 -3.96
CA PRO A 36 18.45 4.03 -2.94
C PRO A 36 17.76 4.01 -1.57
N LEU A 37 17.97 2.94 -0.81
CA LEU A 37 17.51 2.84 0.55
C LEU A 37 18.48 3.55 1.48
N GLY A 38 18.01 4.55 2.24
CA GLY A 38 18.84 5.26 3.18
C GLY A 38 18.14 6.48 3.76
N ARG A 39 18.51 6.84 4.99
CA ARG A 39 18.00 8.04 5.63
C ARG A 39 18.48 9.29 4.90
N GLY A 40 17.59 10.23 4.68
CA GLY A 40 17.91 11.52 4.10
C GLY A 40 18.12 11.52 2.60
N VAL A 41 17.98 10.37 1.93
CA VAL A 41 18.01 10.31 0.46
C VAL A 41 16.64 10.74 -0.06
N ARG A 42 16.66 11.72 -0.98
CA ARG A 42 15.42 12.21 -1.61
C ARG A 42 15.49 12.11 -3.13
N PRO A 43 14.35 11.78 -3.80
CA PRO A 43 13.10 11.38 -3.15
C PRO A 43 13.24 10.03 -2.42
N THR A 44 12.47 9.84 -1.35
CA THR A 44 12.42 8.55 -0.66
C THR A 44 11.70 7.52 -1.52
N PRO A 45 11.88 6.19 -1.25
CA PRO A 45 11.10 5.17 -1.97
C PRO A 45 9.60 5.39 -1.90
N ALA A 46 9.08 5.80 -0.74
CA ALA A 46 7.64 6.09 -0.58
C ALA A 46 7.21 7.27 -1.45
N GLU A 47 7.98 8.35 -1.47
CA GLU A 47 7.70 9.51 -2.32
C GLU A 47 7.70 9.14 -3.81
N THR A 48 8.65 8.30 -4.22
CA THR A 48 8.76 7.84 -5.61
C THR A 48 7.55 6.97 -6.00
N LEU A 49 7.16 6.03 -5.16
CA LEU A 49 5.97 5.19 -5.41
C LEU A 49 4.70 6.04 -5.52
N ALA A 50 4.53 6.98 -4.59
CA ALA A 50 3.37 7.86 -4.61
C ALA A 50 3.30 8.68 -5.89
N GLU A 51 4.43 9.23 -6.36
CA GLU A 51 4.48 9.98 -7.60
C GLU A 51 4.19 9.11 -8.82
N LEU A 52 4.76 7.91 -8.90
CA LEU A 52 4.51 6.99 -10.01
C LEU A 52 3.03 6.61 -10.12
N LEU A 53 2.38 6.35 -8.98
CA LEU A 53 0.96 6.05 -8.95
C LEU A 53 0.12 7.29 -9.27
N HIS A 54 0.49 8.45 -8.75
CA HIS A 54 -0.21 9.69 -9.05
C HIS A 54 -0.22 10.00 -10.55
N GLN A 55 0.89 9.79 -11.24
CA GLN A 55 1.00 9.96 -12.68
C GLN A 55 0.06 9.02 -13.47
N ARG A 56 -0.39 7.93 -12.84
CA ARG A 56 -1.31 6.97 -13.43
C ARG A 56 -2.76 7.18 -13.01
N GLY A 57 -3.08 8.35 -12.43
CA GLY A 57 -4.45 8.71 -12.08
C GLY A 57 -4.86 8.38 -10.67
N TRP A 58 -3.94 7.96 -9.81
CA TRP A 58 -4.24 7.75 -8.40
C TRP A 58 -4.31 9.09 -7.67
N GLN A 59 -5.32 9.23 -6.83
CA GLN A 59 -5.51 10.43 -6.02
C GLN A 59 -4.80 10.28 -4.69
N ARG A 60 -4.06 11.33 -4.29
CA ARG A 60 -3.33 11.36 -3.02
C ARG A 60 -4.23 11.78 -1.87
N GLU A 61 -3.90 11.27 -0.67
CA GLU A 61 -4.45 11.75 0.59
C GLU A 61 -5.99 11.77 0.62
N GLN A 62 -6.61 10.72 0.10
CA GLN A 62 -8.07 10.63 0.05
C GLN A 62 -8.62 10.22 1.41
N PRO A 63 -9.70 10.87 1.89
CA PRO A 63 -10.33 10.48 3.15
C PRO A 63 -10.75 9.02 3.15
N VAL A 64 -10.53 8.33 4.27
CA VAL A 64 -10.95 6.94 4.45
C VAL A 64 -12.47 6.84 4.44
N THR A 65 -13.14 7.79 5.10
CA THR A 65 -14.59 7.93 5.06
C THR A 65 -14.98 9.40 4.92
N PRO A 66 -16.18 9.71 4.43
CA PRO A 66 -16.63 11.10 4.30
C PRO A 66 -16.65 11.88 5.62
N ASN A 67 -16.88 11.17 6.75
CA ASN A 67 -17.02 11.79 8.07
C ASN A 67 -15.70 11.86 8.85
N HIS A 68 -14.64 11.22 8.36
CA HIS A 68 -13.35 11.14 9.05
C HIS A 68 -12.23 11.64 8.12
N THR A 69 -12.25 12.93 7.82
CA THR A 69 -11.32 13.53 6.86
C THR A 69 -9.88 13.58 7.34
N TYR A 70 -9.65 13.36 8.64
CA TYR A 70 -8.31 13.26 9.22
C TYR A 70 -7.66 11.88 9.02
N LEU A 71 -8.45 10.85 8.75
CA LEU A 71 -7.94 9.54 8.35
C LEU A 71 -7.87 9.49 6.82
N ARG A 72 -6.69 9.29 6.28
CA ARG A 72 -6.47 9.35 4.84
C ARG A 72 -5.72 8.14 4.35
N PHE A 73 -6.06 7.70 3.13
CA PHE A 73 -5.23 6.76 2.38
C PHE A 73 -4.13 7.53 1.66
N ASP A 74 -2.94 6.92 1.55
CA ASP A 74 -1.86 7.53 0.76
C ASP A 74 -2.29 7.74 -0.68
N LEU A 75 -2.92 6.73 -1.26
CA LEU A 75 -3.39 6.76 -2.66
C LEU A 75 -4.68 5.97 -2.80
N LYS A 76 -5.53 6.43 -3.71
CA LYS A 76 -6.77 5.74 -4.05
C LYS A 76 -7.10 5.91 -5.52
N LYS A 77 -7.55 4.84 -6.17
CA LYS A 77 -8.07 4.88 -7.54
C LYS A 77 -9.30 3.97 -7.60
N GLY A 78 -10.47 4.58 -7.82
CA GLY A 78 -11.73 3.86 -7.75
C GLY A 78 -11.93 3.25 -6.36
N GLU A 79 -12.17 1.96 -6.30
CA GLU A 79 -12.43 1.22 -5.06
C GLU A 79 -11.19 0.48 -4.53
N VAL A 80 -10.02 0.87 -5.00
CA VAL A 80 -8.73 0.34 -4.53
C VAL A 80 -7.97 1.42 -3.80
N ALA A 81 -7.60 1.14 -2.55
CA ALA A 81 -6.78 2.01 -1.72
C ALA A 81 -5.40 1.42 -1.52
N VAL A 82 -4.38 2.25 -1.49
CA VAL A 82 -2.98 1.87 -1.26
C VAL A 82 -2.42 2.65 -0.09
N GLU A 83 -1.75 1.93 0.81
CA GLU A 83 -0.90 2.50 1.85
C GLU A 83 0.55 2.08 1.59
N ILE A 84 1.45 3.04 1.71
CA ILE A 84 2.88 2.81 1.51
C ILE A 84 3.55 2.92 2.88
N GLN A 85 3.88 1.77 3.49
CA GLN A 85 4.43 1.73 4.84
C GLN A 85 5.87 1.20 4.80
N LEU A 86 6.81 2.11 4.57
CA LEU A 86 8.23 1.78 4.47
C LEU A 86 9.06 2.29 5.64
N SER A 87 8.43 2.90 6.65
CA SER A 87 9.16 3.55 7.76
C SER A 87 8.87 2.93 9.12
N ASP A 88 7.62 2.70 9.51
CA ASP A 88 7.26 2.26 10.85
C ASP A 88 6.39 1.00 10.84
N PRO A 89 6.91 -0.13 11.39
CA PRO A 89 6.13 -1.37 11.46
C PRO A 89 4.84 -1.27 12.27
N ALA A 90 4.79 -0.38 13.27
CA ALA A 90 3.61 -0.23 14.11
C ALA A 90 2.43 0.37 13.35
N ASP A 91 2.69 1.18 12.35
CA ASP A 91 1.64 1.85 11.57
C ASP A 91 0.89 0.91 10.64
N CYS A 92 1.40 -0.31 10.38
CA CYS A 92 0.69 -1.30 9.59
C CYS A 92 -0.68 -1.66 10.18
N TYR A 93 -0.81 -1.72 11.50
CA TYR A 93 -2.10 -1.94 12.16
C TYR A 93 -3.09 -0.82 11.88
N ASN A 94 -2.62 0.42 11.93
CA ASN A 94 -3.46 1.58 11.61
C ASN A 94 -3.95 1.53 10.15
N ASP A 95 -3.10 1.12 9.25
CA ASP A 95 -3.44 0.96 7.84
C ASP A 95 -4.50 -0.13 7.66
N PHE A 96 -4.37 -1.26 8.34
CA PHE A 96 -5.37 -2.34 8.30
C PHE A 96 -6.72 -1.88 8.85
N LEU A 97 -6.72 -1.10 9.93
CA LEU A 97 -7.96 -0.54 10.48
C LEU A 97 -8.64 0.42 9.50
N LYS A 98 -7.87 1.23 8.78
CA LYS A 98 -8.40 2.10 7.73
C LYS A 98 -9.05 1.28 6.60
N PHE A 99 -8.37 0.23 6.13
CA PHE A 99 -8.92 -0.65 5.11
C PHE A 99 -10.20 -1.34 5.57
N LEU A 100 -10.20 -1.86 6.80
CA LEU A 100 -11.35 -2.54 7.36
C LEU A 100 -12.54 -1.60 7.49
N LEU A 101 -12.33 -0.39 7.99
CA LEU A 101 -13.38 0.61 8.12
C LEU A 101 -14.00 0.97 6.77
N ALA A 102 -13.17 1.31 5.80
CA ALA A 102 -13.65 1.70 4.47
C ALA A 102 -14.33 0.53 3.74
N HIS A 103 -13.79 -0.67 3.86
CA HIS A 103 -14.37 -1.87 3.24
C HIS A 103 -15.74 -2.21 3.84
N ASN A 104 -15.86 -2.15 5.17
CA ASN A 104 -17.14 -2.43 5.85
C ASN A 104 -18.21 -1.41 5.49
N LEU A 105 -17.84 -0.19 5.14
CA LEU A 105 -18.77 0.85 4.69
C LEU A 105 -19.01 0.82 3.17
N GLY A 106 -18.41 -0.13 2.45
CA GLY A 106 -18.59 -0.24 1.00
C GLY A 106 -17.88 0.83 0.19
N LEU A 107 -16.88 1.48 0.75
CA LEU A 107 -16.15 2.57 0.11
C LEU A 107 -14.94 2.10 -0.69
N ILE A 108 -14.38 0.94 -0.34
CA ILE A 108 -13.33 0.25 -1.09
C ILE A 108 -13.65 -1.24 -1.18
N ASP A 109 -13.15 -1.87 -2.21
CA ASP A 109 -13.19 -3.34 -2.35
C ASP A 109 -11.87 -3.99 -1.98
N VAL A 110 -10.74 -3.32 -2.25
CA VAL A 110 -9.41 -3.86 -2.00
C VAL A 110 -8.52 -2.81 -1.35
N GLY A 111 -7.83 -3.21 -0.29
CA GLY A 111 -6.72 -2.45 0.31
C GLY A 111 -5.40 -3.13 -0.02
N VAL A 112 -4.40 -2.36 -0.39
CA VAL A 112 -3.05 -2.83 -0.72
C VAL A 112 -2.04 -2.13 0.17
N GLU A 113 -1.25 -2.92 0.88
CA GLU A 113 -0.15 -2.44 1.71
C GLU A 113 1.17 -2.73 1.01
N ILE A 114 1.97 -1.70 0.78
CA ILE A 114 3.31 -1.84 0.19
C ILE A 114 4.33 -1.73 1.32
N VAL A 115 5.09 -2.80 1.52
CA VAL A 115 6.14 -2.90 2.55
C VAL A 115 7.40 -3.47 1.93
N TYR A 116 8.50 -3.41 2.69
CA TYR A 116 9.73 -4.07 2.26
C TYR A 116 9.59 -5.59 2.28
N ASP A 117 10.29 -6.27 1.36
CA ASP A 117 10.48 -7.70 1.42
C ASP A 117 11.44 -8.07 2.57
N ASP A 118 11.38 -9.32 3.03
CA ASP A 118 12.21 -9.81 4.14
C ASP A 118 13.71 -9.74 3.84
N GLU A 119 14.10 -9.76 2.57
CA GLU A 119 15.49 -9.64 2.15
C GLU A 119 16.10 -8.26 2.39
N VAL A 120 15.28 -7.23 2.55
CA VAL A 120 15.77 -5.87 2.80
C VAL A 120 16.28 -5.77 4.23
N ARG A 121 17.53 -5.29 4.39
CA ARG A 121 18.16 -5.11 5.69
C ARG A 121 17.83 -3.74 6.26
N GLY A 122 17.61 -3.70 7.56
CA GLY A 122 17.34 -2.48 8.30
C GLY A 122 16.66 -2.78 9.63
N ARG A 123 16.73 -1.83 10.57
CA ARG A 123 16.04 -1.93 11.86
C ARG A 123 14.69 -1.26 11.78
N ASN A 124 13.69 -1.87 12.41
CA ASN A 124 12.35 -1.28 12.56
C ASN A 124 11.72 -0.84 11.24
N ILE A 125 11.90 -1.63 10.18
CA ILE A 125 11.18 -1.42 8.93
C ILE A 125 10.06 -2.44 8.77
N PRO A 126 8.92 -2.06 8.19
CA PRO A 126 7.85 -3.01 7.89
C PRO A 126 8.32 -4.05 6.88
N ARG A 127 8.12 -5.31 7.20
CA ARG A 127 8.48 -6.44 6.32
C ARG A 127 7.26 -7.29 6.05
N LEU A 128 7.29 -7.99 4.92
CA LEU A 128 6.19 -8.83 4.48
C LEU A 128 5.82 -9.89 5.51
N SER A 129 6.78 -10.57 6.11
CA SER A 129 6.52 -11.61 7.10
C SER A 129 5.82 -11.07 8.36
N LYS A 130 6.15 -9.87 8.79
CA LYS A 130 5.46 -9.23 9.92
C LYS A 130 4.01 -8.89 9.56
N VAL A 131 3.79 -8.34 8.38
CA VAL A 131 2.45 -8.00 7.90
C VAL A 131 1.59 -9.26 7.80
N GLN A 132 2.14 -10.36 7.29
CA GLN A 132 1.45 -11.64 7.24
C GLN A 132 1.04 -12.12 8.62
N ARG A 133 1.94 -12.08 9.60
CA ARG A 133 1.64 -12.49 10.98
C ARG A 133 0.55 -11.62 11.59
N ASP A 134 0.62 -10.32 11.36
CA ASP A 134 -0.35 -9.36 11.90
C ASP A 134 -1.76 -9.60 11.33
N LEU A 135 -1.85 -9.99 10.06
CA LEU A 135 -3.12 -10.29 9.39
C LEU A 135 -3.73 -11.63 9.82
N GLU A 136 -2.90 -12.59 10.22
CA GLU A 136 -3.33 -13.95 10.55
C GLU A 136 -3.70 -14.15 12.02
N VAL A 137 -3.53 -13.14 12.86
CA VAL A 137 -3.87 -13.21 14.30
C VAL A 137 -5.38 -13.20 14.56
#